data_56260510f24135c09c449a1cfbbd09e2
#
_entry.id   56260510f24135c09c449a1cfbbd09e2
#
_cell.length_a   1.000
_cell.length_b   1.000
_cell.length_c   1.000
_cell.angle_alpha   90.00
_cell.angle_beta   90.00
_cell.angle_gamma   90.00
#
_symmetry.space_group_name_H-M   'P 1'
#
loop_
_entity.id
_entity.type
_entity.pdbx_description
1 polymer ?
#
loop_
_entity_poly.entity_id
_entity_poly.type
_entity_poly.pdbx_seq_one_letter_code
_entity_poly.pdbx_strand_id
1 'polypeptide(L)'
;MIRRNSSILVSYGSSCLTGLPPFKDSSLFPLPAVIQPNCSSKTSPNSKGYTLIELIVVLVLLGIMLGLAVPKFRQALLNDSLDATSLHLIGLVQDLRERAINEQVSYVLHLDLRKKELWAFATNATEEEQGNARERAYQLPDDVKIEDIWSWSSGKMYDETTILFSKKGYIEQSMIHLQSLDGRQLSLELTPFLGSIKIHDGYVDFDRG
;
A
#
# COMPACT_ATOMS: atom_id res chain seq x y z
N MET A 1 -38.90 -0.21 -5.30
CA MET A 1 -39.38 1.16 -4.98
C MET A 1 -38.31 2.16 -5.36
N ILE A 2 -38.63 2.96 -6.33
CA ILE A 2 -37.76 3.83 -7.16
C ILE A 2 -37.46 5.12 -6.41
N ARG A 3 -36.23 5.64 -6.47
CA ARG A 3 -35.99 7.08 -6.60
C ARG A 3 -34.67 7.37 -7.32
N ARG A 4 -34.85 7.91 -8.50
CA ARG A 4 -33.84 8.67 -9.27
C ARG A 4 -33.61 10.02 -8.57
N ASN A 5 -32.42 10.56 -8.65
CA ASN A 5 -32.23 11.98 -8.52
C ASN A 5 -31.25 12.52 -9.60
N SER A 6 -31.73 13.55 -10.19
CA SER A 6 -31.40 14.17 -11.46
C SER A 6 -30.19 15.10 -11.37
N SER A 7 -29.45 15.10 -12.44
CA SER A 7 -28.42 16.09 -12.81
C SER A 7 -29.03 17.49 -13.00
N ILE A 8 -28.41 18.52 -12.46
CA ILE A 8 -28.73 19.93 -12.77
C ILE A 8 -27.55 20.47 -13.58
N LEU A 9 -27.80 20.62 -14.89
CA LEU A 9 -27.01 21.40 -15.82
C LEU A 9 -27.52 22.87 -15.74
N VAL A 10 -26.67 23.76 -15.31
CA VAL A 10 -26.93 25.20 -15.41
C VAL A 10 -26.30 25.73 -16.71
N SER A 11 -27.16 25.98 -17.69
CA SER A 11 -26.81 26.65 -18.93
C SER A 11 -27.02 28.15 -18.76
N TYR A 12 -25.97 28.95 -18.89
CA TYR A 12 -26.10 30.41 -19.02
C TYR A 12 -26.33 30.76 -20.49
N GLY A 13 -27.57 31.07 -20.82
CA GLY A 13 -27.97 31.63 -22.10
C GLY A 13 -27.87 33.17 -22.10
N SER A 14 -27.08 33.69 -23.00
CA SER A 14 -27.08 35.14 -23.35
C SER A 14 -28.32 35.43 -24.17
N SER A 15 -29.25 36.26 -23.67
CA SER A 15 -30.37 36.79 -24.44
C SER A 15 -30.18 38.28 -24.63
N CYS A 16 -29.85 38.67 -25.83
CA CYS A 16 -30.05 40.05 -26.30
C CYS A 16 -31.53 40.29 -26.60
N LEU A 17 -32.14 41.20 -25.88
CA LEU A 17 -33.49 41.72 -26.17
C LEU A 17 -33.40 42.87 -27.16
N THR A 18 -33.89 42.66 -28.36
CA THR A 18 -34.30 43.71 -29.34
C THR A 18 -35.76 44.01 -29.13
N GLY A 19 -36.09 45.28 -29.12
CA GLY A 19 -37.48 45.71 -29.31
C GLY A 19 -37.96 46.83 -28.38
N LEU A 20 -37.82 48.07 -28.81
CA LEU A 20 -38.59 49.20 -28.28
C LEU A 20 -39.20 50.02 -29.49
N PRO A 21 -40.50 50.36 -29.41
CA PRO A 21 -41.18 51.07 -30.46
C PRO A 21 -40.88 52.60 -30.45
N PRO A 22 -41.16 53.32 -31.55
CA PRO A 22 -40.84 54.71 -31.65
C PRO A 22 -41.87 55.65 -30.96
N PHE A 23 -41.39 56.46 -30.05
CA PHE A 23 -42.19 57.50 -29.44
C PHE A 23 -41.93 58.81 -30.18
N LYS A 24 -42.99 59.34 -30.78
CA LYS A 24 -43.05 60.62 -31.47
C LYS A 24 -43.65 61.61 -30.47
N ASP A 25 -42.86 62.60 -30.03
CA ASP A 25 -43.38 63.97 -29.85
C ASP A 25 -42.27 64.94 -29.41
N SER A 26 -42.30 66.07 -30.12
CA SER A 26 -41.38 67.14 -29.98
C SER A 26 -41.77 68.05 -28.81
N SER A 27 -40.83 68.43 -27.97
CA SER A 27 -40.63 69.84 -27.58
C SER A 27 -39.86 69.99 -26.27
N LEU A 28 -38.85 70.83 -26.31
CA LEU A 28 -38.24 71.57 -25.20
C LEU A 28 -37.60 70.74 -24.05
N PHE A 29 -36.25 70.52 -24.20
CA PHE A 29 -35.32 70.75 -23.07
C PHE A 29 -33.88 70.66 -23.57
N PRO A 30 -32.91 71.44 -23.05
CA PRO A 30 -31.54 71.48 -23.52
C PRO A 30 -30.78 70.15 -23.20
N LEU A 31 -30.02 69.72 -24.17
CA LEU A 31 -29.17 68.48 -24.12
C LEU A 31 -28.12 68.58 -23.02
N PRO A 32 -28.04 67.59 -22.08
CA PRO A 32 -26.82 67.39 -21.33
C PRO A 32 -25.80 66.70 -22.23
N ALA A 33 -24.55 67.06 -22.05
CA ALA A 33 -23.39 66.55 -22.79
C ALA A 33 -23.38 65.03 -22.92
N VAL A 34 -23.26 64.54 -24.15
CA VAL A 34 -23.05 63.12 -24.45
C VAL A 34 -21.71 62.70 -23.89
N ILE A 35 -21.73 62.00 -22.77
CA ILE A 35 -20.57 61.29 -22.28
C ILE A 35 -20.39 60.09 -23.22
N GLN A 36 -19.40 60.14 -24.08
CA GLN A 36 -18.98 58.99 -24.89
C GLN A 36 -18.41 57.94 -23.98
N PRO A 37 -18.93 56.68 -23.96
CA PRO A 37 -18.27 55.62 -23.26
C PRO A 37 -16.93 55.35 -23.95
N ASN A 38 -15.85 55.61 -23.24
CA ASN A 38 -14.49 55.28 -23.65
C ASN A 38 -14.41 53.75 -23.77
N CYS A 39 -14.51 53.22 -24.98
CA CYS A 39 -14.29 51.83 -25.28
C CYS A 39 -12.81 51.54 -25.09
N SER A 40 -12.42 51.29 -23.83
CA SER A 40 -11.10 50.77 -23.52
C SER A 40 -10.98 49.40 -24.16
N SER A 41 -10.28 49.35 -25.29
CA SER A 41 -9.87 48.08 -25.90
C SER A 41 -9.05 47.30 -24.87
N LYS A 42 -9.69 46.30 -24.26
CA LYS A 42 -8.97 45.28 -23.48
C LYS A 42 -7.96 44.63 -24.42
N THR A 43 -6.72 45.00 -24.25
CA THR A 43 -5.58 44.33 -24.86
C THR A 43 -5.67 42.86 -24.47
N SER A 44 -5.94 42.02 -25.44
CA SER A 44 -5.90 40.56 -25.28
C SER A 44 -4.54 40.16 -24.69
N PRO A 45 -4.48 39.34 -23.63
CA PRO A 45 -3.21 38.87 -23.13
C PRO A 45 -2.50 38.12 -24.27
N ASN A 46 -1.33 38.63 -24.61
CA ASN A 46 -0.45 38.08 -25.63
C ASN A 46 -0.22 36.61 -25.36
N SER A 47 -0.91 35.73 -26.05
CA SER A 47 -0.70 34.29 -26.00
C SER A 47 0.66 33.98 -26.65
N LYS A 48 1.73 34.09 -25.87
CA LYS A 48 3.04 33.64 -26.28
C LYS A 48 2.96 32.11 -26.46
N GLY A 49 3.02 31.67 -27.71
CA GLY A 49 3.17 30.24 -28.02
C GLY A 49 4.49 29.74 -27.46
N TYR A 50 4.49 28.52 -26.91
CA TYR A 50 5.71 27.87 -26.47
C TYR A 50 6.65 27.63 -27.67
N THR A 51 7.93 27.90 -27.49
CA THR A 51 8.93 27.57 -28.50
C THR A 51 9.27 26.07 -28.46
N LEU A 52 9.67 25.52 -29.62
CA LEU A 52 10.05 24.12 -29.71
C LEU A 52 11.22 23.80 -28.77
N ILE A 53 12.15 24.74 -28.59
CA ILE A 53 13.28 24.57 -27.65
C ILE A 53 12.82 24.49 -26.20
N GLU A 54 11.80 25.28 -25.80
CA GLU A 54 11.25 25.24 -24.46
C GLU A 54 10.60 23.89 -24.14
N LEU A 55 9.90 23.29 -25.13
CA LEU A 55 9.33 21.97 -24.98
C LEU A 55 10.44 20.90 -24.82
N ILE A 56 11.51 20.99 -25.59
CA ILE A 56 12.66 20.05 -25.48
C ILE A 56 13.31 20.16 -24.10
N VAL A 57 13.54 21.38 -23.61
CA VAL A 57 14.15 21.59 -22.29
C VAL A 57 13.25 21.00 -21.17
N VAL A 58 11.94 21.21 -21.25
CA VAL A 58 10.99 20.63 -20.28
C VAL A 58 11.03 19.11 -20.32
N LEU A 59 11.05 18.48 -21.50
CA LEU A 59 11.14 17.03 -21.63
C LEU A 59 12.44 16.48 -21.06
N VAL A 60 13.56 17.15 -21.27
CA VAL A 60 14.86 16.76 -20.71
C VAL A 60 14.83 16.86 -19.18
N LEU A 61 14.31 17.95 -18.63
CA LEU A 61 14.18 18.11 -17.17
C LEU A 61 13.25 17.06 -16.55
N LEU A 62 12.11 16.79 -17.19
CA LEU A 62 11.21 15.70 -16.76
C LEU A 62 11.90 14.34 -16.82
N GLY A 63 12.67 14.05 -17.85
CA GLY A 63 13.44 12.81 -17.97
C GLY A 63 14.45 12.64 -16.83
N ILE A 64 15.17 13.69 -16.47
CA ILE A 64 16.10 13.68 -15.34
C ILE A 64 15.35 13.47 -14.01
N MET A 65 14.26 14.19 -13.78
CA MET A 65 13.44 14.05 -12.57
C MET A 65 12.88 12.64 -12.42
N LEU A 66 12.34 12.06 -13.50
CA LEU A 66 11.84 10.69 -13.51
C LEU A 66 12.96 9.67 -13.26
N GLY A 67 14.14 9.89 -13.85
CA GLY A 67 15.29 9.02 -13.65
C GLY A 67 15.76 8.94 -12.18
N LEU A 68 15.63 10.03 -11.42
CA LEU A 68 15.98 10.07 -10.00
C LEU A 68 14.83 9.58 -9.10
N ALA A 69 13.57 9.66 -9.54
CA ALA A 69 12.40 9.25 -8.77
C ALA A 69 12.24 7.71 -8.72
N VAL A 70 12.52 7.01 -9.83
CA VAL A 70 12.32 5.57 -9.97
C VAL A 70 13.02 4.74 -8.87
N PRO A 71 14.30 4.97 -8.49
CA PRO A 71 14.94 4.18 -7.44
C PRO A 71 14.27 4.37 -6.07
N LYS A 72 13.82 5.59 -5.74
CA LYS A 72 13.12 5.85 -4.46
C LYS A 72 11.76 5.16 -4.38
N PHE A 73 11.04 5.05 -5.51
CA PHE A 73 9.76 4.35 -5.57
C PHE A 73 9.93 2.83 -5.35
N ARG A 74 10.96 2.23 -5.90
CA ARG A 74 11.26 0.80 -5.68
C ARG A 74 11.55 0.50 -4.21
N GLN A 75 12.34 1.35 -3.54
CA GLN A 75 12.64 1.17 -2.11
C GLN A 75 11.38 1.27 -1.23
N ALA A 76 10.45 2.19 -1.54
CA ALA A 76 9.20 2.30 -0.80
C ALA A 76 8.32 1.04 -0.94
N LEU A 77 8.23 0.46 -2.15
CA LEU A 77 7.46 -0.77 -2.39
C LEU A 77 8.08 -2.01 -1.72
N LEU A 78 9.41 -2.10 -1.70
CA LEU A 78 10.12 -3.21 -1.05
C LEU A 78 9.96 -3.18 0.47
N ASN A 79 9.90 -1.99 1.07
CA ASN A 79 9.63 -1.85 2.50
C ASN A 79 8.22 -2.35 2.85
N ASP A 80 7.23 -2.07 2.00
CA ASP A 80 5.87 -2.53 2.19
C ASP A 80 5.76 -4.07 2.17
N SER A 81 6.52 -4.76 1.32
CA SER A 81 6.51 -6.22 1.24
C SER A 81 7.07 -6.89 2.49
N LEU A 82 8.17 -6.37 3.06
CA LEU A 82 8.74 -6.88 4.30
C LEU A 82 7.79 -6.70 5.47
N ASP A 83 7.20 -5.52 5.58
CA ASP A 83 6.22 -5.19 6.62
C ASP A 83 4.93 -6.03 6.44
N ALA A 84 4.44 -6.18 5.20
CA ALA A 84 3.29 -7.02 4.90
C ALA A 84 3.54 -8.50 5.23
N THR A 85 4.74 -9.03 4.91
CA THR A 85 5.14 -10.40 5.24
C THR A 85 5.22 -10.59 6.75
N SER A 86 5.78 -9.64 7.48
CA SER A 86 5.86 -9.69 8.93
C SER A 86 4.48 -9.73 9.59
N LEU A 87 3.56 -8.88 9.14
CA LEU A 87 2.17 -8.86 9.61
C LEU A 87 1.42 -10.15 9.27
N HIS A 88 1.66 -10.72 8.07
CA HIS A 88 1.09 -12.01 7.69
C HIS A 88 1.57 -13.14 8.60
N LEU A 89 2.87 -13.21 8.89
CA LEU A 89 3.44 -14.18 9.81
C LEU A 89 2.87 -14.05 11.23
N ILE A 90 2.72 -12.82 11.71
CA ILE A 90 2.10 -12.54 13.01
C ILE A 90 0.66 -13.08 13.03
N GLY A 91 -0.12 -12.77 12.00
CA GLY A 91 -1.49 -13.27 11.88
C GLY A 91 -1.56 -14.78 11.84
N LEU A 92 -0.67 -15.44 11.07
CA LEU A 92 -0.59 -16.90 10.97
C LEU A 92 -0.25 -17.55 12.32
N VAL A 93 0.73 -17.01 13.03
CA VAL A 93 1.12 -17.52 14.36
C VAL A 93 -0.01 -17.39 15.37
N GLN A 94 -0.74 -16.27 15.36
CA GLN A 94 -1.89 -16.05 16.22
C GLN A 94 -3.04 -17.01 15.89
N ASP A 95 -3.37 -17.17 14.61
CA ASP A 95 -4.40 -18.10 14.14
C ASP A 95 -4.08 -19.56 14.53
N LEU A 96 -2.84 -20.02 14.29
CA LEU A 96 -2.42 -21.37 14.66
C LEU A 96 -2.49 -21.61 16.16
N ARG A 97 -2.07 -20.64 16.97
CA ARG A 97 -2.19 -20.73 18.43
C ARG A 97 -3.64 -20.80 18.87
N GLU A 98 -4.49 -19.97 18.31
CA GLU A 98 -5.93 -19.93 18.63
C GLU A 98 -6.62 -21.24 18.22
N ARG A 99 -6.33 -21.78 17.03
CA ARG A 99 -6.81 -23.09 16.59
C ARG A 99 -6.34 -24.19 17.52
N ALA A 100 -5.07 -24.19 17.89
CA ALA A 100 -4.53 -25.20 18.78
C ALA A 100 -5.28 -25.25 20.12
N ILE A 101 -5.64 -24.11 20.69
CA ILE A 101 -6.42 -24.00 21.92
C ILE A 101 -7.87 -24.46 21.71
N ASN A 102 -8.53 -23.93 20.66
CA ASN A 102 -9.95 -24.17 20.44
C ASN A 102 -10.24 -25.61 20.03
N GLU A 103 -9.41 -26.20 19.19
CA GLU A 103 -9.57 -27.56 18.71
C GLU A 103 -8.94 -28.60 19.67
N GLN A 104 -8.20 -28.15 20.69
CA GLN A 104 -7.49 -29.01 21.65
C GLN A 104 -6.50 -29.97 20.97
N VAL A 105 -5.96 -29.57 19.82
CA VAL A 105 -4.96 -30.31 19.03
C VAL A 105 -3.73 -29.43 18.85
N SER A 106 -2.54 -29.99 18.94
CA SER A 106 -1.32 -29.23 18.64
C SER A 106 -1.14 -29.05 17.14
N TYR A 107 -0.59 -27.90 16.73
CA TYR A 107 -0.29 -27.57 15.35
C TYR A 107 1.22 -27.43 15.14
N VAL A 108 1.67 -27.70 13.94
CA VAL A 108 3.06 -27.52 13.53
C VAL A 108 3.09 -26.59 12.33
N LEU A 109 3.86 -25.52 12.44
CA LEU A 109 4.19 -24.64 11.32
C LEU A 109 5.53 -25.08 10.74
N HIS A 110 5.53 -25.47 9.48
CA HIS A 110 6.71 -25.78 8.70
C HIS A 110 7.17 -24.55 7.94
N LEU A 111 8.48 -24.31 7.94
CA LEU A 111 9.12 -23.21 7.24
C LEU A 111 10.25 -23.80 6.39
N ASP A 112 10.11 -23.77 5.08
CA ASP A 112 11.16 -24.11 4.11
C ASP A 112 11.82 -22.81 3.62
N LEU A 113 12.99 -22.49 4.17
CA LEU A 113 13.70 -21.24 3.89
C LEU A 113 14.22 -21.20 2.45
N ARG A 114 14.55 -22.36 1.87
CA ARG A 114 15.08 -22.46 0.51
C ARG A 114 13.99 -22.24 -0.54
N LYS A 115 12.81 -22.84 -0.32
CA LYS A 115 11.68 -22.68 -1.24
C LYS A 115 10.83 -21.45 -0.94
N LYS A 116 11.09 -20.79 0.18
CA LYS A 116 10.31 -19.66 0.68
C LYS A 116 8.83 -20.02 0.90
N GLU A 117 8.58 -21.23 1.43
CA GLU A 117 7.26 -21.80 1.63
C GLU A 117 6.96 -21.96 3.11
N LEU A 118 5.72 -21.66 3.50
CA LEU A 118 5.22 -21.87 4.85
C LEU A 118 3.89 -22.62 4.78
N TRP A 119 3.77 -23.71 5.55
CA TRP A 119 2.51 -24.46 5.68
C TRP A 119 2.36 -24.97 7.10
N ALA A 120 1.12 -25.19 7.51
CA ALA A 120 0.84 -25.69 8.84
C ALA A 120 -0.23 -26.77 8.81
N PHE A 121 -0.11 -27.72 9.72
CA PHE A 121 -1.11 -28.77 9.91
C PHE A 121 -1.19 -29.21 11.38
N ALA A 122 -2.28 -29.88 11.73
CA ALA A 122 -2.48 -30.45 13.05
C ALA A 122 -1.58 -31.67 13.24
N THR A 123 -1.04 -31.91 14.44
CA THR A 123 -0.14 -33.06 14.72
C THR A 123 -0.81 -34.42 14.53
N ASN A 124 -2.15 -34.49 14.54
CA ASN A 124 -2.94 -35.69 14.26
C ASN A 124 -3.43 -35.76 12.79
N ALA A 125 -2.97 -34.85 11.92
CA ALA A 125 -3.35 -34.87 10.53
C ALA A 125 -2.81 -36.12 9.80
N THR A 126 -3.63 -36.67 8.89
CA THR A 126 -3.25 -37.76 8.01
C THR A 126 -2.20 -37.32 6.99
N GLU A 127 -1.50 -38.28 6.35
CA GLU A 127 -0.53 -37.95 5.29
C GLU A 127 -1.17 -37.17 4.12
N GLU A 128 -2.43 -37.47 3.80
CA GLU A 128 -3.18 -36.77 2.77
C GLU A 128 -3.47 -35.31 3.18
N GLU A 129 -3.87 -35.08 4.43
CA GLU A 129 -4.10 -33.74 4.96
C GLU A 129 -2.81 -32.91 5.03
N GLN A 130 -1.70 -33.52 5.38
CA GLN A 130 -0.37 -32.90 5.38
C GLN A 130 0.05 -32.52 3.96
N GLY A 131 -0.17 -33.41 2.98
CA GLY A 131 0.06 -33.15 1.55
C GLY A 131 -0.77 -31.96 1.06
N ASN A 132 -2.06 -31.95 1.34
CA ASN A 132 -2.97 -30.87 0.98
C ASN A 132 -2.59 -29.54 1.65
N ALA A 133 -2.10 -29.57 2.90
CA ALA A 133 -1.61 -28.37 3.58
C ALA A 133 -0.37 -27.81 2.89
N ARG A 134 0.53 -28.67 2.43
CA ARG A 134 1.73 -28.25 1.68
C ARG A 134 1.39 -27.71 0.29
N GLU A 135 0.41 -28.27 -0.41
CA GLU A 135 -0.05 -27.73 -1.70
C GLU A 135 -0.63 -26.30 -1.58
N ARG A 136 -1.13 -25.96 -0.39
CA ARG A 136 -1.66 -24.63 -0.05
C ARG A 136 -0.66 -23.77 0.69
N ALA A 137 0.63 -24.10 0.63
CA ALA A 137 1.67 -23.35 1.30
C ALA A 137 1.64 -21.87 0.91
N TYR A 138 1.84 -21.01 1.88
CA TYR A 138 2.05 -19.61 1.62
C TYR A 138 3.44 -19.41 1.03
N GLN A 139 3.49 -18.75 -0.12
CA GLN A 139 4.74 -18.35 -0.77
C GLN A 139 5.15 -16.97 -0.31
N LEU A 140 6.38 -16.83 0.19
CA LEU A 140 6.92 -15.51 0.48
C LEU A 140 7.10 -14.72 -0.83
N PRO A 141 6.93 -13.40 -0.79
CA PRO A 141 7.27 -12.53 -1.91
C PRO A 141 8.74 -12.70 -2.35
N ASP A 142 9.01 -12.49 -3.65
CA ASP A 142 10.35 -12.70 -4.22
C ASP A 142 11.40 -11.77 -3.60
N ASP A 143 10.99 -10.60 -3.17
CA ASP A 143 11.81 -9.56 -2.56
C ASP A 143 12.04 -9.73 -1.06
N VAL A 144 11.43 -10.75 -0.43
CA VAL A 144 11.62 -11.10 0.97
C VAL A 144 12.20 -12.50 1.10
N LYS A 145 13.10 -12.70 2.03
CA LYS A 145 13.62 -14.01 2.43
C LYS A 145 13.62 -14.14 3.95
N ILE A 146 13.51 -15.35 4.44
CA ILE A 146 13.86 -15.69 5.81
C ILE A 146 15.36 -15.98 5.78
N GLU A 147 16.15 -15.24 6.56
CA GLU A 147 17.60 -15.40 6.62
C GLU A 147 17.98 -16.63 7.45
N ASP A 148 17.43 -16.71 8.62
CA ASP A 148 17.54 -17.86 9.54
C ASP A 148 16.40 -17.83 10.55
N ILE A 149 16.24 -18.97 11.25
CA ILE A 149 15.32 -19.10 12.36
C ILE A 149 16.11 -19.68 13.52
N TRP A 150 16.03 -18.99 14.65
CA TRP A 150 16.56 -19.51 15.91
C TRP A 150 15.41 -20.10 16.75
N SER A 151 15.59 -21.29 17.31
CA SER A 151 14.68 -21.86 18.30
C SER A 151 15.44 -22.35 19.53
N TRP A 152 14.74 -22.39 20.65
CA TRP A 152 15.34 -22.85 21.90
C TRP A 152 15.83 -24.33 21.83
N SER A 153 15.09 -25.19 21.14
CA SER A 153 15.39 -26.62 21.04
C SER A 153 16.47 -26.94 20.01
N SER A 154 16.47 -26.25 18.87
CA SER A 154 17.29 -26.60 17.71
C SER A 154 18.44 -25.63 17.44
N GLY A 155 18.45 -24.46 18.11
CA GLY A 155 19.40 -23.39 17.81
C GLY A 155 19.09 -22.69 16.50
N LYS A 156 20.12 -22.25 15.78
CA LYS A 156 20.01 -21.50 14.54
C LYS A 156 19.90 -22.46 13.34
N MET A 157 18.84 -22.28 12.55
CA MET A 157 18.49 -23.10 11.39
C MET A 157 18.44 -22.25 10.12
N TYR A 158 18.96 -22.79 9.01
CA TYR A 158 19.08 -22.08 7.72
C TYR A 158 18.32 -22.76 6.58
N ASP A 159 17.74 -23.92 6.81
CA ASP A 159 17.10 -24.73 5.77
C ASP A 159 15.60 -24.90 6.02
N GLU A 160 15.21 -26.05 6.57
CA GLU A 160 13.83 -26.37 6.92
C GLU A 160 13.74 -26.51 8.45
N THR A 161 12.73 -25.91 9.01
CA THR A 161 12.47 -25.96 10.45
C THR A 161 10.99 -26.00 10.76
N THR A 162 10.66 -26.34 12.00
CA THR A 162 9.28 -26.40 12.46
C THR A 162 9.11 -25.66 13.77
N ILE A 163 7.95 -25.02 13.94
CA ILE A 163 7.56 -24.36 15.19
C ILE A 163 6.30 -25.08 15.72
N LEU A 164 6.36 -25.56 16.94
CA LEU A 164 5.25 -26.27 17.58
C LEU A 164 4.33 -25.31 18.34
N PHE A 165 3.04 -25.42 18.07
CA PHE A 165 1.95 -24.76 18.78
C PHE A 165 1.21 -25.78 19.62
N SER A 166 1.39 -25.73 20.91
CA SER A 166 0.73 -26.67 21.81
C SER A 166 -0.75 -26.36 22.01
N LYS A 167 -1.58 -27.41 22.12
CA LYS A 167 -3.00 -27.29 22.50
C LYS A 167 -3.25 -26.56 23.82
N LYS A 168 -2.23 -26.33 24.63
CA LYS A 168 -2.29 -25.54 25.87
C LYS A 168 -1.98 -24.06 25.62
N GLY A 169 -1.74 -23.63 24.37
CA GLY A 169 -1.44 -22.27 23.97
C GLY A 169 0.03 -21.87 24.11
N TYR A 170 0.94 -22.81 24.38
CA TYR A 170 2.37 -22.55 24.39
C TYR A 170 2.93 -22.63 22.96
N ILE A 171 3.82 -21.71 22.66
CA ILE A 171 4.61 -21.70 21.42
C ILE A 171 6.07 -21.93 21.82
N GLU A 172 6.83 -22.63 21.01
CA GLU A 172 8.27 -22.71 21.22
C GLU A 172 8.91 -21.34 21.06
N GLN A 173 9.77 -20.97 22.00
CA GLN A 173 10.51 -19.72 21.91
C GLN A 173 11.38 -19.74 20.65
N SER A 174 11.09 -18.83 19.75
CA SER A 174 11.74 -18.79 18.44
C SER A 174 11.91 -17.34 17.99
N MET A 175 12.89 -17.12 17.15
CA MET A 175 13.13 -15.85 16.47
C MET A 175 13.27 -16.08 14.99
N ILE A 176 12.47 -15.37 14.20
CA ILE A 176 12.48 -15.45 12.74
C ILE A 176 13.12 -14.17 12.21
N HIS A 177 14.21 -14.30 11.46
CA HIS A 177 14.88 -13.17 10.83
C HIS A 177 14.45 -13.06 9.37
N LEU A 178 13.80 -11.92 9.05
CA LEU A 178 13.37 -11.57 7.71
C LEU A 178 14.34 -10.55 7.12
N GLN A 179 14.64 -10.69 5.85
CA GLN A 179 15.45 -9.74 5.10
C GLN A 179 14.81 -9.41 3.76
N SER A 180 14.75 -8.12 3.42
CA SER A 180 14.37 -7.63 2.10
C SER A 180 15.58 -7.52 1.18
N LEU A 181 15.35 -7.48 -0.14
CA LEU A 181 16.40 -7.30 -1.16
C LEU A 181 17.18 -5.99 -1.04
N ASP A 182 16.59 -4.97 -0.44
CA ASP A 182 17.25 -3.68 -0.17
C ASP A 182 18.20 -3.72 1.04
N GLY A 183 18.27 -4.88 1.74
CA GLY A 183 19.11 -5.10 2.90
C GLY A 183 18.46 -4.76 4.24
N ARG A 184 17.20 -4.28 4.26
CA ARG A 184 16.45 -4.08 5.50
C ARG A 184 16.16 -5.43 6.15
N GLN A 185 16.30 -5.49 7.47
CA GLN A 185 16.05 -6.69 8.26
C GLN A 185 15.02 -6.42 9.35
N LEU A 186 14.22 -7.44 9.66
CA LEU A 186 13.29 -7.47 10.80
C LEU A 186 13.46 -8.79 11.53
N SER A 187 13.41 -8.74 12.86
CA SER A 187 13.41 -9.94 13.71
C SER A 187 12.07 -10.06 14.42
N LEU A 188 11.41 -11.23 14.25
CA LEU A 188 10.14 -11.55 14.89
C LEU A 188 10.43 -12.50 16.07
N GLU A 189 10.28 -12.01 17.30
CA GLU A 189 10.44 -12.77 18.52
C GLU A 189 9.11 -13.40 18.95
N LEU A 190 9.02 -14.72 18.94
CA LEU A 190 7.88 -15.49 19.44
C LEU A 190 8.09 -15.81 20.90
N THR A 191 7.23 -15.27 21.78
CA THR A 191 7.33 -15.52 23.23
C THR A 191 6.45 -16.69 23.66
N PRO A 192 6.98 -17.64 24.46
CA PRO A 192 6.31 -18.91 24.74
C PRO A 192 4.94 -18.81 25.43
N PHE A 193 4.82 -17.92 26.41
CA PHE A 193 3.67 -17.92 27.31
C PHE A 193 2.62 -16.87 26.97
N LEU A 194 3.03 -15.72 26.49
CA LEU A 194 2.12 -14.61 26.23
C LEU A 194 1.47 -14.68 24.86
N GLY A 195 1.98 -15.53 23.94
CA GLY A 195 1.57 -15.55 22.54
C GLY A 195 1.74 -14.19 21.86
N SER A 196 2.50 -13.30 22.50
CA SER A 196 2.85 -12.02 21.92
C SER A 196 4.05 -12.19 21.02
N ILE A 197 3.98 -11.54 19.86
CA ILE A 197 5.09 -11.45 18.93
C ILE A 197 5.63 -10.03 19.04
N LYS A 198 6.94 -9.92 19.25
CA LYS A 198 7.63 -8.65 19.23
C LYS A 198 8.36 -8.50 17.91
N ILE A 199 8.25 -7.32 17.33
CA ILE A 199 8.98 -6.95 16.11
C ILE A 199 10.17 -6.09 16.55
N HIS A 200 11.34 -6.46 16.10
CA HIS A 200 12.57 -5.69 16.29
C HIS A 200 13.09 -5.24 14.92
N ASP A 201 13.44 -3.97 14.81
CA ASP A 201 14.12 -3.45 13.63
C ASP A 201 15.57 -3.95 13.61
N GLY A 202 15.95 -4.55 12.48
CA GLY A 202 17.27 -5.13 12.29
C GLY A 202 17.39 -6.57 12.77
N TYR A 203 18.61 -7.10 12.66
CA TYR A 203 18.97 -8.44 13.10
C TYR A 203 19.27 -8.42 14.62
N VAL A 204 18.54 -9.19 15.39
CA VAL A 204 18.73 -9.32 16.84
C VAL A 204 19.19 -10.74 17.15
N ASP A 205 20.39 -10.91 17.65
CA ASP A 205 20.87 -12.23 18.10
C ASP A 205 20.30 -12.54 19.49
N PHE A 206 19.88 -13.77 19.69
CA PHE A 206 19.37 -14.21 20.99
C PHE A 206 20.57 -14.55 21.86
N ASP A 207 20.99 -13.59 22.69
CA ASP A 207 22.06 -13.83 23.65
C ASP A 207 21.53 -14.75 24.76
N ARG A 208 22.15 -15.94 24.87
CA ARG A 208 21.91 -16.83 26.00
C ARG A 208 22.62 -16.21 27.21
N GLY A 209 21.90 -15.37 27.95
CA GLY A 209 22.35 -14.87 29.25
C GLY A 209 22.59 -15.99 30.26
#